data_a4b592582f65772dfb8cc6cfa1950b8b
#
_entry.id   a4b592582f65772dfb8cc6cfa1950b8b
#
_cell.length_a   1.000
_cell.length_b   1.000
_cell.length_c   1.000
_cell.angle_alpha   90.00
_cell.angle_beta   90.00
_cell.angle_gamma   90.00
#
_symmetry.space_group_name_H-M   'P 1'
#
loop_
_entity.id
_entity.type
_entity.pdbx_description
1 polymer ?
#
loop_
_entity_poly.entity_id
_entity_poly.type
_entity_poly.pdbx_seq_one_letter_code
_entity_poly.pdbx_strand_id
1 'polypeptide(L)'
;YVFGSSFGFILGSSSLLFSALISGGFGPWLPFQMIAIGLVGFGAGALPQIRTPRLLLIPYAVLASFTFGALMTMWNWPYLAGLGSSVSFVPGAGVAENLIRFIRFEIATGGLIWDLGRAVTTSALIGVTATTLLATLKRAANRAVVEKLTNRN
;
A
#
# COMPACT_ATOMS: atom_id res chain seq x y z
N TYR A 1 -8.57 -8.61 -0.13
CA TYR A 1 -9.24 -9.21 -1.29
C TYR A 1 -10.30 -10.23 -0.88
N VAL A 2 -10.03 -11.17 0.02
CA VAL A 2 -11.00 -12.22 0.43
C VAL A 2 -12.03 -11.72 1.43
N PHE A 3 -11.62 -10.92 2.40
CA PHE A 3 -12.43 -10.49 3.54
C PHE A 3 -13.00 -9.07 3.40
N GLY A 4 -12.79 -8.41 2.25
CA GLY A 4 -13.32 -7.09 1.96
C GLY A 4 -12.44 -5.93 2.45
N SER A 5 -12.90 -4.71 2.14
CA SER A 5 -12.12 -3.47 2.30
C SER A 5 -11.80 -3.12 3.74
N SER A 6 -12.79 -3.21 4.64
CA SER A 6 -12.59 -2.85 6.05
C SER A 6 -11.55 -3.74 6.73
N PHE A 7 -11.63 -5.05 6.47
CA PHE A 7 -10.62 -5.99 6.96
C PHE A 7 -9.25 -5.70 6.35
N GLY A 8 -9.20 -5.41 5.05
CA GLY A 8 -7.96 -5.05 4.35
C GLY A 8 -7.28 -3.83 4.96
N PHE A 9 -8.05 -2.80 5.30
CA PHE A 9 -7.53 -1.61 5.96
C PHE A 9 -6.93 -1.93 7.33
N ILE A 10 -7.67 -2.63 8.18
CA ILE A 10 -7.20 -3.01 9.52
C ILE A 10 -5.95 -3.89 9.43
N LEU A 11 -5.96 -4.88 8.54
CA LEU A 11 -4.83 -5.78 8.35
C LEU A 11 -3.58 -5.03 7.88
N GLY A 12 -3.72 -4.14 6.90
CA GLY A 12 -2.61 -3.31 6.42
C GLY A 12 -2.02 -2.45 7.54
N SER A 13 -2.87 -1.67 8.21
CA SER A 13 -2.44 -0.78 9.30
C SER A 13 -1.79 -1.54 10.45
N SER A 14 -2.40 -2.63 10.91
CA SER A 14 -1.85 -3.44 12.01
C SER A 14 -0.57 -4.17 11.63
N SER A 15 -0.43 -4.67 10.40
CA SER A 15 0.79 -5.35 9.95
C SER A 15 2.00 -4.43 9.99
N LEU A 16 1.82 -3.15 9.64
CA LEU A 16 2.90 -2.16 9.73
C LEU A 16 3.24 -1.84 11.19
N LEU A 17 2.23 -1.72 12.07
CA LEU A 17 2.47 -1.52 13.50
C LEU A 17 3.29 -2.69 14.09
N PHE A 18 2.92 -3.94 13.79
CA PHE A 18 3.68 -5.10 14.23
C PHE A 18 5.10 -5.12 13.64
N SER A 19 5.26 -4.75 12.37
CA SER A 19 6.59 -4.61 11.77
C SER A 19 7.44 -3.57 12.50
N ALA A 20 6.87 -2.41 12.86
CA ALA A 20 7.57 -1.37 13.61
C ALA A 20 7.96 -1.84 15.02
N LEU A 21 7.11 -2.62 15.70
CA LEU A 21 7.41 -3.21 17.02
C LEU A 21 8.61 -4.18 16.94
N ILE A 22 8.70 -4.98 15.89
CA ILE A 22 9.78 -5.95 15.71
C ILE A 22 11.09 -5.29 15.30
N SER A 23 11.02 -4.29 14.41
CA SER A 23 12.20 -3.62 13.84
C SER A 23 12.69 -2.41 14.65
N GLY A 24 11.94 -1.97 15.67
CA GLY A 24 12.22 -0.73 16.40
C GLY A 24 11.97 0.54 15.57
N GLY A 25 11.22 0.43 14.45
CA GLY A 25 10.99 1.51 13.48
C GLY A 25 9.90 2.49 13.90
N PHE A 26 9.96 3.02 15.13
CA PHE A 26 9.02 4.02 15.59
C PHE A 26 9.48 5.44 15.25
N GLY A 27 8.55 6.24 14.70
CA GLY A 27 8.81 7.63 14.41
C GLY A 27 7.53 8.38 14.05
N PRO A 28 7.59 9.71 13.87
CA PRO A 28 6.42 10.54 13.57
C PRO A 28 5.75 10.17 12.24
N TRP A 29 6.46 9.48 11.36
CA TRP A 29 5.94 8.95 10.11
C TRP A 29 5.02 7.73 10.26
N LEU A 30 5.11 6.99 11.38
CA LEU A 30 4.44 5.71 11.56
C LEU A 30 2.90 5.79 11.41
N PRO A 31 2.18 6.73 12.03
CA PRO A 31 0.74 6.84 11.85
C PRO A 31 0.34 7.08 10.39
N PHE A 32 1.10 7.92 9.69
CA PHE A 32 0.86 8.18 8.28
C PHE A 32 1.11 6.94 7.41
N GLN A 33 2.19 6.22 7.68
CA GLN A 33 2.47 4.95 6.99
C GLN A 33 1.38 3.90 7.23
N MET A 34 0.86 3.82 8.47
CA MET A 34 -0.24 2.90 8.80
C MET A 34 -1.51 3.22 7.99
N ILE A 35 -1.84 4.50 7.85
CA ILE A 35 -2.97 4.93 7.01
C ILE A 35 -2.71 4.58 5.54
N ALA A 36 -1.53 4.92 5.03
CA ALA A 36 -1.18 4.67 3.63
C ALA A 36 -1.25 3.18 3.27
N ILE A 37 -0.68 2.29 4.08
CA ILE A 37 -0.75 0.85 3.83
C ILE A 37 -2.15 0.29 4.11
N GLY A 38 -2.88 0.87 5.04
CA GLY A 38 -4.30 0.57 5.27
C GLY A 38 -5.15 0.85 4.03
N LEU A 39 -4.91 1.98 3.35
CA LEU A 39 -5.58 2.32 2.09
C LEU A 39 -5.22 1.34 0.96
N VAL A 40 -3.99 0.86 0.90
CA VAL A 40 -3.60 -0.23 -0.01
C VAL A 40 -4.39 -1.50 0.29
N GLY A 41 -4.50 -1.88 1.56
CA GLY A 41 -5.30 -3.02 1.99
C GLY A 41 -6.80 -2.85 1.69
N PHE A 42 -7.33 -1.64 1.93
CA PHE A 42 -8.72 -1.27 1.60
C PHE A 42 -9.00 -1.43 0.11
N GLY A 43 -8.15 -0.86 -0.75
CA GLY A 43 -8.29 -0.98 -2.20
C GLY A 43 -8.20 -2.42 -2.68
N ALA A 44 -7.29 -3.22 -2.15
CA ALA A 44 -7.23 -4.66 -2.46
C ALA A 44 -8.53 -5.40 -2.09
N GLY A 45 -9.16 -4.99 -0.99
CA GLY A 45 -10.46 -5.54 -0.56
C GLY A 45 -11.66 -5.07 -1.38
N ALA A 46 -11.54 -3.94 -2.08
CA ALA A 46 -12.57 -3.38 -2.97
C ALA A 46 -12.54 -3.99 -4.38
N LEU A 47 -11.49 -4.72 -4.73
CA LEU A 47 -11.35 -5.33 -6.06
C LEU A 47 -12.42 -6.40 -6.28
N PRO A 48 -12.99 -6.50 -7.50
CA PRO A 48 -13.99 -7.50 -7.82
C PRO A 48 -13.40 -8.93 -7.74
N GLN A 49 -14.23 -9.86 -7.29
CA GLN A 49 -13.86 -11.28 -7.21
C GLN A 49 -13.93 -11.88 -8.62
N ILE A 50 -12.78 -12.24 -9.19
CA ILE A 50 -12.67 -12.86 -10.51
C ILE A 50 -12.08 -14.27 -10.43
N ARG A 51 -12.24 -15.06 -11.51
CA ARG A 51 -11.73 -16.45 -11.58
C ARG A 51 -10.21 -16.52 -11.46
N THR A 52 -9.51 -15.56 -12.03
CA THR A 52 -8.05 -15.50 -12.05
C THR A 52 -7.55 -14.25 -11.30
N PRO A 53 -7.54 -14.29 -9.97
CA PRO A 53 -7.24 -13.11 -9.15
C PRO A 53 -5.90 -12.45 -9.45
N ARG A 54 -4.90 -13.22 -9.92
CA ARG A 54 -3.57 -12.71 -10.26
C ARG A 54 -3.62 -11.62 -11.34
N LEU A 55 -4.52 -11.75 -12.34
CA LEU A 55 -4.68 -10.77 -13.42
C LEU A 55 -5.11 -9.39 -12.91
N LEU A 56 -5.72 -9.35 -11.73
CA LEU A 56 -6.16 -8.10 -11.09
C LEU A 56 -5.21 -7.66 -9.97
N LEU A 57 -4.71 -8.60 -9.18
CA LEU A 57 -3.86 -8.29 -8.03
C LEU A 57 -2.47 -7.82 -8.44
N ILE A 58 -1.89 -8.31 -9.54
CA ILE A 58 -0.57 -7.89 -10.01
C ILE A 58 -0.59 -6.43 -10.49
N PRO A 59 -1.47 -6.01 -11.44
CA PRO A 59 -1.56 -4.60 -11.81
C PRO A 59 -1.91 -3.70 -10.63
N TYR A 60 -2.79 -4.16 -9.74
CA TYR A 60 -3.09 -3.44 -8.52
C TYR A 60 -1.85 -3.27 -7.62
N ALA A 61 -1.04 -4.30 -7.44
CA ALA A 61 0.17 -4.22 -6.64
C ALA A 61 1.20 -3.24 -7.23
N VAL A 62 1.32 -3.18 -8.54
CA VAL A 62 2.16 -2.18 -9.21
C VAL A 62 1.64 -0.77 -8.92
N LEU A 63 0.36 -0.51 -9.18
CA LEU A 63 -0.25 0.79 -8.91
C LEU A 63 -0.12 1.17 -7.42
N ALA A 64 -0.42 0.25 -6.52
CA ALA A 64 -0.35 0.48 -5.08
C ALA A 64 1.08 0.76 -4.61
N SER A 65 2.10 0.12 -5.20
CA SER A 65 3.50 0.37 -4.86
C SER A 65 3.94 1.79 -5.17
N PHE A 66 3.62 2.28 -6.37
CA PHE A 66 3.93 3.67 -6.74
C PHE A 66 3.07 4.68 -5.98
N THR A 67 1.78 4.39 -5.77
CA THR A 67 0.91 5.28 -4.98
C THR A 67 1.40 5.38 -3.54
N PHE A 68 1.75 4.27 -2.91
CA PHE A 68 2.30 4.26 -1.56
C PHE A 68 3.61 5.05 -1.48
N GLY A 69 4.54 4.84 -2.41
CA GLY A 69 5.80 5.57 -2.43
C GLY A 69 5.60 7.07 -2.63
N ALA A 70 4.78 7.47 -3.60
CA ALA A 70 4.44 8.86 -3.82
C ALA A 70 3.81 9.53 -2.58
N LEU A 71 2.91 8.84 -1.87
CA LEU A 71 2.35 9.33 -0.60
C LEU A 71 3.43 9.52 0.46
N MET A 72 4.34 8.57 0.59
CA MET A 72 5.43 8.64 1.57
C MET A 72 6.42 9.74 1.25
N THR A 73 6.77 9.92 -0.02
CA THR A 73 7.63 11.03 -0.45
C THR A 73 6.92 12.37 -0.27
N MET A 74 5.64 12.47 -0.62
CA MET A 74 4.85 13.71 -0.44
C MET A 74 4.79 14.14 1.04
N TRP A 75 4.72 13.19 1.97
CA TRP A 75 4.77 13.48 3.40
C TRP A 75 6.10 14.12 3.82
N ASN A 76 7.21 13.63 3.28
CA ASN A 76 8.56 14.08 3.65
C ASN A 76 9.06 15.27 2.81
N TRP A 77 8.55 15.46 1.60
CA TRP A 77 9.05 16.41 0.62
C TRP A 77 9.19 17.84 1.14
N PRO A 78 8.20 18.44 1.86
CA PRO A 78 8.35 19.82 2.33
C PRO A 78 9.52 20.01 3.32
N TYR A 79 9.94 18.92 3.97
CA TYR A 79 10.99 18.96 5.00
C TYR A 79 12.37 18.55 4.46
N LEU A 80 12.43 17.64 3.49
CA LEU A 80 13.68 17.04 3.00
C LEU A 80 14.30 17.79 1.83
N ALA A 81 13.51 18.50 1.04
CA ALA A 81 14.00 19.14 -0.18
C ALA A 81 14.86 20.40 0.06
N GLY A 82 14.91 20.90 1.28
CA GLY A 82 15.61 22.13 1.64
C GLY A 82 14.92 23.38 1.03
N LEU A 83 14.91 24.48 1.77
CA LEU A 83 14.32 25.72 1.31
C LEU A 83 15.11 26.33 0.15
N GLY A 84 14.41 26.74 -0.92
CA GLY A 84 15.00 27.43 -2.07
C GLY A 84 15.67 26.56 -3.11
N SER A 85 15.63 25.23 -3.00
CA SER A 85 16.13 24.33 -4.05
C SER A 85 15.19 24.26 -5.25
N SER A 86 15.70 23.88 -6.42
CA SER A 86 14.91 23.71 -7.66
C SER A 86 13.86 22.59 -7.57
N VAL A 87 13.95 21.75 -6.54
CA VAL A 87 13.05 20.62 -6.27
C VAL A 87 12.21 20.81 -5.02
N SER A 88 12.35 21.93 -4.28
CA SER A 88 11.56 22.20 -3.08
C SER A 88 10.13 22.61 -3.41
N PHE A 89 9.21 22.33 -2.49
CA PHE A 89 7.86 22.86 -2.51
C PHE A 89 7.88 24.39 -2.41
N VAL A 90 7.10 25.08 -3.24
CA VAL A 90 6.97 26.53 -3.22
C VAL A 90 5.55 26.90 -2.81
N PRO A 91 5.34 27.44 -1.60
CA PRO A 91 4.04 27.94 -1.17
C PRO A 91 3.53 29.03 -2.12
N GLY A 92 2.27 28.90 -2.56
CA GLY A 92 1.66 29.85 -3.49
C GLY A 92 1.95 29.63 -4.97
N ALA A 93 2.87 28.74 -5.34
CA ALA A 93 3.06 28.32 -6.73
C ALA A 93 1.89 27.47 -7.23
N GLY A 94 1.67 27.44 -8.55
CA GLY A 94 0.62 26.65 -9.16
C GLY A 94 0.79 25.13 -8.91
N VAL A 95 -0.33 24.40 -8.92
CA VAL A 95 -0.32 22.94 -8.69
C VAL A 95 0.60 22.22 -9.69
N ALA A 96 0.55 22.61 -10.97
CA ALA A 96 1.38 22.00 -12.01
C ALA A 96 2.88 22.23 -11.75
N GLU A 97 3.26 23.41 -11.31
CA GLU A 97 4.65 23.73 -10.99
C GLU A 97 5.15 22.88 -9.82
N ASN A 98 4.40 22.82 -8.72
CA ASN A 98 4.75 22.00 -7.57
C ASN A 98 4.75 20.49 -7.91
N LEU A 99 3.87 20.03 -8.79
CA LEU A 99 3.88 18.63 -9.26
C LEU A 99 5.18 18.31 -10.03
N ILE A 100 5.63 19.21 -10.92
CA ILE A 100 6.90 19.03 -11.64
C ILE A 100 8.08 19.00 -10.66
N ARG A 101 8.10 19.87 -9.65
CA ARG A 101 9.12 19.91 -8.60
C ARG A 101 9.13 18.61 -7.79
N PHE A 102 7.94 18.08 -7.44
CA PHE A 102 7.77 16.81 -6.76
C PHE A 102 8.33 15.63 -7.59
N ILE A 103 7.97 15.55 -8.88
CA ILE A 103 8.48 14.49 -9.76
C ILE A 103 10.01 14.56 -9.88
N ARG A 104 10.58 15.76 -10.00
CA ARG A 104 12.03 15.94 -10.00
C ARG A 104 12.67 15.50 -8.69
N PHE A 105 12.04 15.78 -7.56
CA PHE A 105 12.48 15.32 -6.25
C PHE A 105 12.46 13.80 -6.15
N GLU A 106 11.38 13.14 -6.58
CA GLU A 106 11.25 11.67 -6.64
C GLU A 106 12.38 11.03 -7.46
N ILE A 107 12.68 11.61 -8.62
CA ILE A 107 13.77 11.14 -9.49
C ILE A 107 15.12 11.35 -8.81
N ALA A 108 15.37 12.55 -8.28
CA ALA A 108 16.66 12.93 -7.70
C ALA A 108 17.01 12.12 -6.43
N THR A 109 16.00 11.77 -5.63
CA THR A 109 16.18 10.97 -4.40
C THR A 109 16.16 9.46 -4.64
N GLY A 110 15.87 9.03 -5.87
CA GLY A 110 15.76 7.61 -6.20
C GLY A 110 14.45 6.97 -5.73
N GLY A 111 13.44 7.76 -5.34
CA GLY A 111 12.13 7.26 -4.90
C GLY A 111 11.49 6.30 -5.89
N LEU A 112 11.50 6.65 -7.18
CA LEU A 112 10.99 5.79 -8.25
C LEU A 112 11.67 4.42 -8.33
N ILE A 113 12.97 4.33 -8.02
CA ILE A 113 13.72 3.06 -8.03
C ILE A 113 13.25 2.17 -6.88
N TRP A 114 13.03 2.75 -5.71
CA TRP A 114 12.47 2.04 -4.55
C TRP A 114 11.06 1.52 -4.83
N ASP A 115 10.22 2.34 -5.48
CA ASP A 115 8.86 1.95 -5.82
C ASP A 115 8.82 0.86 -6.88
N LEU A 116 9.71 0.93 -7.87
CA LEU A 116 9.88 -0.13 -8.87
C LEU A 116 10.32 -1.44 -8.20
N GLY A 117 11.30 -1.39 -7.31
CA GLY A 117 11.75 -2.56 -6.54
C GLY A 117 10.60 -3.19 -5.74
N ARG A 118 9.80 -2.37 -5.06
CA ARG A 118 8.60 -2.78 -4.34
C ARG A 118 7.56 -3.40 -5.27
N ALA A 119 7.29 -2.77 -6.42
CA ALA A 119 6.34 -3.25 -7.41
C ALA A 119 6.74 -4.61 -7.97
N VAL A 120 8.01 -4.77 -8.35
CA VAL A 120 8.55 -6.04 -8.87
C VAL A 120 8.45 -7.14 -7.81
N THR A 121 8.96 -6.88 -6.61
CA THR A 121 8.97 -7.86 -5.52
C THR A 121 7.55 -8.30 -5.13
N THR A 122 6.63 -7.34 -4.94
CA THR A 122 5.25 -7.63 -4.58
C THR A 122 4.53 -8.40 -5.68
N SER A 123 4.73 -8.01 -6.95
CA SER A 123 4.14 -8.71 -8.10
C SER A 123 4.65 -10.15 -8.22
N ALA A 124 5.94 -10.36 -8.03
CA ALA A 124 6.55 -11.70 -8.03
C ALA A 124 5.98 -12.57 -6.90
N LEU A 125 5.91 -12.04 -5.68
CA LEU A 125 5.33 -12.75 -4.54
C LEU A 125 3.85 -13.11 -4.80
N ILE A 126 3.03 -12.18 -5.30
CA ILE A 126 1.65 -12.46 -5.69
C ILE A 126 1.61 -13.53 -6.79
N GLY A 127 2.47 -13.41 -7.80
CA GLY A 127 2.56 -14.39 -8.88
C GLY A 127 2.78 -15.82 -8.40
N VAL A 128 3.64 -16.00 -7.41
CA VAL A 128 3.97 -17.32 -6.86
C VAL A 128 2.94 -17.79 -5.82
N THR A 129 2.54 -16.91 -4.87
CA THR A 129 1.82 -17.35 -3.66
C THR A 129 0.30 -17.20 -3.74
N ALA A 130 -0.22 -16.32 -4.61
CA ALA A 130 -1.64 -15.93 -4.56
C ALA A 130 -2.60 -17.11 -4.68
N THR A 131 -2.33 -18.10 -5.52
CA THR A 131 -3.24 -19.24 -5.71
C THR A 131 -3.43 -20.01 -4.41
N THR A 132 -2.33 -20.38 -3.75
CA THR A 132 -2.35 -21.17 -2.54
C THR A 132 -2.92 -20.38 -1.36
N LEU A 133 -2.46 -19.13 -1.18
CA LEU A 133 -2.93 -18.27 -0.10
C LEU A 133 -4.42 -17.95 -0.23
N LEU A 134 -4.87 -17.55 -1.41
CA LEU A 134 -6.28 -17.22 -1.61
C LEU A 134 -7.20 -18.44 -1.47
N ALA A 135 -6.77 -19.62 -1.92
CA ALA A 135 -7.53 -20.85 -1.73
C ALA A 135 -7.67 -21.20 -0.22
N THR A 136 -6.60 -21.01 0.55
CA THR A 136 -6.62 -21.25 2.00
C THR A 136 -7.49 -20.23 2.73
N LEU A 137 -7.36 -18.96 2.42
CA LEU A 137 -8.16 -17.89 3.02
C LEU A 137 -9.64 -18.00 2.69
N LYS A 138 -10.00 -18.36 1.44
CA LYS A 138 -11.38 -18.64 1.05
C LYS A 138 -11.98 -19.82 1.80
N ARG A 139 -11.22 -20.89 2.00
CA ARG A 139 -11.66 -22.04 2.82
C ARG A 139 -11.91 -21.63 4.26
N ALA A 140 -11.03 -20.82 4.85
CA ALA A 140 -11.21 -20.31 6.21
C ALA A 140 -12.46 -19.42 6.32
N ALA A 141 -12.66 -18.52 5.37
CA ALA A 141 -13.85 -17.66 5.33
C ALA A 141 -15.16 -18.46 5.24
N ASN A 142 -15.20 -19.48 4.38
CA ASN A 142 -16.38 -20.33 4.23
C ASN A 142 -16.69 -21.15 5.50
N ARG A 143 -15.67 -21.66 6.20
CA ARG A 143 -15.86 -22.36 7.49
C ARG A 143 -16.47 -21.45 8.56
N ALA A 144 -15.98 -20.23 8.68
CA ALA A 144 -16.50 -19.25 9.64
C ALA A 144 -17.98 -18.91 9.38
N VAL A 145 -18.39 -18.84 8.12
CA VAL A 145 -19.80 -18.62 7.75
C VAL A 145 -20.68 -19.81 8.15
N VAL A 146 -20.24 -21.04 7.86
CA VAL A 146 -20.99 -22.27 8.21
C VAL A 146 -21.16 -22.37 9.73
N GLU A 147 -20.09 -22.20 10.49
CA GLU A 147 -20.13 -22.23 11.97
C GLU A 147 -21.09 -21.21 12.56
N LYS A 148 -21.09 -19.97 12.02
CA LYS A 148 -22.02 -18.93 12.43
C LYS A 148 -23.50 -19.29 12.18
N LEU A 149 -23.78 -20.00 11.10
CA LEU A 149 -25.13 -20.45 10.78
C LEU A 149 -25.57 -21.62 11.68
N THR A 150 -24.65 -22.55 11.98
CA THR A 150 -24.92 -23.69 12.87
C THR A 150 -25.20 -23.25 14.31
N ASN A 151 -24.50 -22.24 14.81
CA ASN A 151 -24.66 -21.74 16.18
C ASN A 151 -25.88 -20.80 16.36
N ARG A 152 -26.62 -20.50 15.29
CA ARG A 152 -27.85 -19.68 15.33
C ARG A 152 -29.15 -20.51 15.38
N ASN A 153 -29.05 -21.79 15.15
CA ASN A 153 -30.14 -22.78 15.24
C ASN A 153 -30.06 -23.54 16.54
#